data_2979d59c508471b1ec96c25ff05bced0
#
_entry.id   2979d59c508471b1ec96c25ff05bced0
#
_cell.length_a   1.000
_cell.length_b   1.000
_cell.length_c   1.000
_cell.angle_alpha   90.00
_cell.angle_beta   90.00
_cell.angle_gamma   90.00
#
_symmetry.space_group_name_H-M   'P 1'
#
loop_
_entity.id
_entity.type
_entity.pdbx_description
1 polymer ?
#
loop_
_entity_poly.entity_id
_entity_poly.type
_entity_poly.pdbx_seq_one_letter_code
_entity_poly.pdbx_strand_id
1 'polypeptide(L)'
;MSYTTNINMPRIRQEAADLVRKGWSIRKVGRYLGYHHTAVMRWVRKAKVIGYHPIPTKSSKPKHSPRKVNREIEKEVIRLRMKTKRCTEVIHLIMQKNGYKVSRNTVHRILDRGGFLKKRHKRKWIHPLVERPYPLKSGDLVEVDTIHRMITLKKRLYVFTLIDTHSRWVYAKAYEKMSSATGVSFAREAERISPFKFSMIQSDHGPEFSNWFVQRIQSKHRFTRLGKPNDNAHIERFNRTLQEECLDHLPNNVNEINCALKRYLRYYNTERIHLAINGTPEEVVLRS
;
A
#
# COMPACT_ATOMS: atom_id res chain seq x y z
N MET A 1 -6.64 38.39 -11.31
CA MET A 1 -6.37 38.01 -12.73
C MET A 1 -6.75 36.56 -12.92
N SER A 2 -7.73 36.30 -13.76
CA SER A 2 -8.12 34.93 -14.09
C SER A 2 -7.00 34.29 -14.92
N TYR A 3 -6.48 33.16 -14.46
CA TYR A 3 -5.54 32.36 -15.24
C TYR A 3 -6.33 31.69 -16.35
N THR A 4 -6.11 32.07 -17.60
CA THR A 4 -6.74 31.39 -18.71
C THR A 4 -5.96 30.13 -19.01
N THR A 5 -6.65 28.98 -18.97
CA THR A 5 -6.16 27.67 -19.43
C THR A 5 -6.28 27.52 -20.96
N ASN A 6 -6.66 28.56 -21.67
CA ASN A 6 -6.84 28.53 -23.11
C ASN A 6 -5.49 28.28 -23.81
N ILE A 7 -5.38 27.17 -24.48
CA ILE A 7 -4.19 26.71 -25.20
C ILE A 7 -3.80 27.66 -26.35
N ASN A 8 -4.76 28.43 -26.90
CA ASN A 8 -4.56 29.33 -28.00
C ASN A 8 -4.04 30.74 -27.56
N MET A 9 -3.98 31.02 -26.25
CA MET A 9 -3.53 32.34 -25.75
C MET A 9 -2.19 32.80 -26.28
N PRO A 10 -1.17 31.95 -26.46
CA PRO A 10 0.09 32.37 -27.05
C PRO A 10 -0.07 32.92 -28.49
N ARG A 11 -0.91 32.28 -29.31
CA ARG A 11 -1.20 32.70 -30.69
C ARG A 11 -2.03 34.00 -30.73
N ILE A 12 -3.08 34.10 -29.90
CA ILE A 12 -3.93 35.31 -29.78
C ILE A 12 -3.09 36.53 -29.41
N ARG A 13 -2.12 36.38 -28.50
CA ARG A 13 -1.21 37.46 -28.12
C ARG A 13 -0.32 37.87 -29.26
N GLN A 14 0.13 36.92 -30.06
CA GLN A 14 0.93 37.20 -31.24
C GLN A 14 0.09 37.92 -32.32
N GLU A 15 -1.10 37.43 -32.62
CA GLU A 15 -2.07 38.03 -33.53
C GLU A 15 -2.36 39.50 -33.14
N ALA A 16 -2.57 39.75 -31.84
CA ALA A 16 -2.74 41.13 -31.35
C ALA A 16 -1.56 42.03 -31.67
N ALA A 17 -0.35 41.52 -31.52
CA ALA A 17 0.87 42.28 -31.84
C ALA A 17 1.01 42.52 -33.36
N ASP A 18 0.66 41.55 -34.18
CA ASP A 18 0.74 41.63 -35.63
C ASP A 18 -0.31 42.59 -36.20
N LEU A 19 -1.52 42.66 -35.65
CA LEU A 19 -2.52 43.65 -36.00
C LEU A 19 -2.04 45.09 -35.71
N VAL A 20 -1.37 45.28 -34.56
CA VAL A 20 -0.76 46.60 -34.25
C VAL A 20 0.39 46.95 -35.19
N ARG A 21 1.23 45.98 -35.61
CA ARG A 21 2.28 46.20 -36.63
C ARG A 21 1.68 46.58 -37.99
N LYS A 22 0.47 46.09 -38.31
CA LYS A 22 -0.28 46.46 -39.51
C LYS A 22 -0.97 47.84 -39.42
N GLY A 23 -0.68 48.61 -38.36
CA GLY A 23 -1.20 49.96 -38.20
C GLY A 23 -2.52 50.08 -37.43
N TRP A 24 -3.04 48.98 -36.83
CA TRP A 24 -4.23 49.10 -35.99
C TRP A 24 -3.90 49.75 -34.64
N SER A 25 -4.80 50.63 -34.15
CA SER A 25 -4.63 51.17 -32.82
C SER A 25 -4.84 50.07 -31.73
N ILE A 26 -4.10 50.15 -30.63
CA ILE A 26 -4.16 49.23 -29.51
C ILE A 26 -5.60 49.07 -28.97
N ARG A 27 -6.38 50.16 -28.92
CA ARG A 27 -7.79 50.14 -28.49
C ARG A 27 -8.68 49.40 -29.48
N LYS A 28 -8.44 49.53 -30.80
CA LYS A 28 -9.16 48.82 -31.86
C LYS A 28 -8.91 47.32 -31.77
N VAL A 29 -7.64 46.93 -31.63
CA VAL A 29 -7.26 45.51 -31.44
C VAL A 29 -7.87 44.92 -30.17
N GLY A 30 -7.89 45.66 -29.05
CA GLY A 30 -8.50 45.23 -27.80
C GLY A 30 -10.00 44.91 -27.96
N ARG A 31 -10.74 45.81 -28.62
CA ARG A 31 -12.17 45.62 -28.94
C ARG A 31 -12.40 44.43 -29.88
N TYR A 32 -11.58 44.28 -30.88
CA TYR A 32 -11.70 43.20 -31.86
C TYR A 32 -11.47 41.81 -31.25
N LEU A 33 -10.44 41.65 -30.41
CA LEU A 33 -10.08 40.39 -29.79
C LEU A 33 -10.78 40.17 -28.44
N GLY A 34 -11.59 41.10 -27.94
CA GLY A 34 -12.28 40.97 -26.65
C GLY A 34 -11.38 41.13 -25.42
N TYR A 35 -10.28 41.85 -25.54
CA TYR A 35 -9.34 42.09 -24.43
C TYR A 35 -9.15 43.57 -24.11
N HIS A 36 -8.87 43.85 -22.83
CA HIS A 36 -8.59 45.23 -22.43
C HIS A 36 -7.33 45.75 -23.12
N HIS A 37 -7.32 47.00 -23.55
CA HIS A 37 -6.23 47.64 -24.31
C HIS A 37 -4.86 47.57 -23.59
N THR A 38 -4.83 47.61 -22.25
CA THR A 38 -3.59 47.46 -21.48
C THR A 38 -2.97 46.07 -21.59
N ALA A 39 -3.79 45.00 -21.78
CA ALA A 39 -3.29 43.68 -22.07
C ALA A 39 -2.61 43.63 -23.45
N VAL A 40 -3.24 44.20 -24.47
CA VAL A 40 -2.71 44.28 -25.82
C VAL A 40 -1.38 45.05 -25.81
N MET A 41 -1.32 46.20 -25.10
CA MET A 41 -0.07 47.01 -24.97
C MET A 41 1.07 46.15 -24.36
N ARG A 42 0.80 45.35 -23.34
CA ARG A 42 1.80 44.44 -22.73
C ARG A 42 2.25 43.37 -23.70
N TRP A 43 1.36 42.86 -24.56
CA TRP A 43 1.70 41.85 -25.56
C TRP A 43 2.56 42.44 -26.67
N VAL A 44 2.24 43.63 -27.17
CA VAL A 44 3.06 44.35 -28.16
C VAL A 44 4.47 44.61 -27.63
N ARG A 45 4.61 45.03 -26.36
CA ARG A 45 5.95 45.18 -25.74
C ARG A 45 6.73 43.87 -25.71
N LYS A 46 6.07 42.73 -25.38
CA LYS A 46 6.72 41.41 -25.40
C LYS A 46 7.06 40.94 -26.81
N ALA A 47 6.22 41.26 -27.80
CA ALA A 47 6.46 40.91 -29.20
C ALA A 47 7.70 41.60 -29.79
N LYS A 48 8.07 42.78 -29.27
CA LYS A 48 9.32 43.47 -29.70
C LYS A 48 10.57 42.61 -29.38
N VAL A 49 10.52 41.81 -28.31
CA VAL A 49 11.65 40.96 -27.89
C VAL A 49 11.56 39.56 -28.51
N ILE A 50 10.31 39.00 -28.63
CA ILE A 50 10.08 37.61 -29.09
C ILE A 50 9.99 37.52 -30.61
N GLY A 51 9.76 38.65 -31.29
CA GLY A 51 9.61 38.70 -32.76
C GLY A 51 8.23 38.26 -33.21
N TYR A 52 8.19 37.32 -34.19
CA TYR A 52 6.98 36.78 -34.81
C TYR A 52 6.52 35.44 -34.22
N HIS A 53 7.15 34.98 -33.14
CA HIS A 53 6.79 33.73 -32.50
C HIS A 53 5.63 33.91 -31.50
N PRO A 54 4.82 32.82 -31.22
CA PRO A 54 3.77 32.88 -30.24
C PRO A 54 4.27 33.29 -28.84
N ILE A 55 3.59 34.27 -28.20
CA ILE A 55 4.01 34.82 -26.92
C ILE A 55 3.62 33.84 -25.78
N PRO A 56 4.56 33.11 -25.15
CA PRO A 56 4.27 32.08 -24.22
C PRO A 56 3.61 32.59 -22.94
N THR A 57 2.77 31.74 -22.33
CA THR A 57 2.23 31.98 -20.99
C THR A 57 3.30 31.57 -19.96
N LYS A 58 3.83 32.52 -19.22
CA LYS A 58 4.79 32.22 -18.13
C LYS A 58 4.05 31.58 -16.97
N SER A 59 4.67 30.58 -16.34
CA SER A 59 4.16 29.98 -15.12
C SER A 59 4.05 31.03 -14.02
N SER A 60 2.91 31.00 -13.31
CA SER A 60 2.67 31.83 -12.11
C SER A 60 3.14 31.15 -10.83
N LYS A 61 3.69 29.94 -10.94
CA LYS A 61 4.19 29.19 -9.79
C LYS A 61 5.33 29.95 -9.12
N PRO A 62 5.29 30.13 -7.80
CA PRO A 62 6.38 30.79 -7.07
C PRO A 62 7.70 30.05 -7.30
N LYS A 63 8.76 30.82 -7.56
CA LYS A 63 10.12 30.25 -7.75
C LYS A 63 10.72 29.76 -6.44
N HIS A 64 10.28 30.30 -5.32
CA HIS A 64 10.71 29.93 -3.99
C HIS A 64 9.49 29.62 -3.11
N SER A 65 9.57 28.56 -2.31
CA SER A 65 8.57 28.20 -1.32
C SER A 65 9.23 28.13 0.07
N PRO A 66 8.93 29.08 0.99
CA PRO A 66 9.50 29.10 2.33
C PRO A 66 9.20 27.84 3.14
N ARG A 67 8.08 27.15 2.82
CA ARG A 67 7.63 25.94 3.49
C ARG A 67 8.10 24.67 2.79
N LYS A 68 9.10 24.73 1.92
CA LYS A 68 9.64 23.52 1.27
C LYS A 68 10.35 22.66 2.30
N VAL A 69 10.03 21.37 2.28
CA VAL A 69 10.65 20.38 3.15
C VAL A 69 12.15 20.27 2.87
N ASN A 70 12.96 20.06 3.91
CA ASN A 70 14.40 19.85 3.79
C ASN A 70 14.70 18.65 2.87
N ARG A 71 15.75 18.80 2.05
CA ARG A 71 16.20 17.75 1.12
C ARG A 71 16.60 16.45 1.83
N GLU A 72 17.08 16.53 3.06
CA GLU A 72 17.42 15.34 3.86
C GLU A 72 16.19 14.49 4.17
N ILE A 73 15.08 15.13 4.55
CA ILE A 73 13.80 14.44 4.78
C ILE A 73 13.28 13.82 3.48
N GLU A 74 13.40 14.53 2.33
CA GLU A 74 13.00 13.98 1.03
C GLU A 74 13.82 12.72 0.69
N LYS A 75 15.14 12.74 0.87
CA LYS A 75 16.02 11.59 0.62
C LYS A 75 15.68 10.40 1.53
N GLU A 76 15.44 10.65 2.81
CA GLU A 76 15.13 9.60 3.78
C GLU A 76 13.79 8.92 3.48
N VAL A 77 12.75 9.69 3.12
CA VAL A 77 11.45 9.15 2.69
C VAL A 77 11.62 8.24 1.47
N ILE A 78 12.39 8.67 0.47
CA ILE A 78 12.65 7.87 -0.74
C ILE A 78 13.45 6.62 -0.38
N ARG A 79 14.49 6.73 0.45
CA ARG A 79 15.31 5.61 0.92
C ARG A 79 14.45 4.54 1.61
N LEU A 80 13.59 4.97 2.53
CA LEU A 80 12.66 4.07 3.23
C LEU A 80 11.68 3.40 2.27
N ARG A 81 11.15 4.14 1.27
CA ARG A 81 10.27 3.57 0.26
C ARG A 81 10.96 2.50 -0.58
N MET A 82 12.19 2.75 -1.02
CA MET A 82 12.96 1.78 -1.80
C MET A 82 13.32 0.54 -0.98
N LYS A 83 13.72 0.72 0.29
CA LYS A 83 14.09 -0.37 1.19
C LYS A 83 12.88 -1.24 1.57
N THR A 84 11.75 -0.61 1.95
CA THR A 84 10.63 -1.33 2.56
C THR A 84 9.49 -1.65 1.60
N LYS A 85 9.42 -0.97 0.45
CA LYS A 85 8.31 -1.05 -0.54
C LYS A 85 6.91 -0.80 0.08
N ARG A 86 6.84 -0.21 1.29
CA ARG A 86 5.60 -0.01 2.07
C ARG A 86 4.86 1.25 1.65
N CYS A 87 3.57 1.35 2.01
CA CYS A 87 2.71 2.49 1.70
C CYS A 87 3.12 3.77 2.46
N THR A 88 2.56 4.90 2.06
CA THR A 88 2.83 6.24 2.63
C THR A 88 2.65 6.27 4.13
N GLU A 89 1.58 5.66 4.63
CA GLU A 89 1.20 5.64 6.04
C GLU A 89 2.28 4.94 6.89
N VAL A 90 2.73 3.77 6.45
CA VAL A 90 3.79 3.02 7.15
C VAL A 90 5.11 3.79 7.13
N ILE A 91 5.48 4.40 5.99
CA ILE A 91 6.70 5.22 5.92
C ILE A 91 6.59 6.42 6.87
N HIS A 92 5.42 7.07 6.94
CA HIS A 92 5.18 8.16 7.88
C HIS A 92 5.37 7.72 9.34
N LEU A 93 4.82 6.56 9.73
CA LEU A 93 5.01 6.01 11.08
C LEU A 93 6.47 5.70 11.39
N ILE A 94 7.21 5.12 10.43
CA ILE A 94 8.65 4.87 10.59
C ILE A 94 9.40 6.20 10.78
N MET A 95 9.09 7.22 9.97
CA MET A 95 9.70 8.55 10.10
C MET A 95 9.43 9.16 11.48
N GLN A 96 8.20 9.04 12.00
CA GLN A 96 7.86 9.50 13.35
C GLN A 96 8.64 8.74 14.45
N LYS A 97 8.71 7.40 14.38
CA LYS A 97 9.51 6.58 15.30
C LYS A 97 11.00 6.97 15.28
N ASN A 98 11.51 7.40 14.13
CA ASN A 98 12.89 7.89 13.97
C ASN A 98 13.07 9.39 14.36
N GLY A 99 12.07 10.02 14.97
CA GLY A 99 12.14 11.40 15.46
C GLY A 99 11.90 12.50 14.41
N TYR A 100 11.54 12.16 13.18
CA TYR A 100 11.26 13.17 12.13
C TYR A 100 9.85 13.76 12.27
N LYS A 101 9.75 15.06 12.46
CA LYS A 101 8.48 15.81 12.48
C LYS A 101 8.00 16.13 11.06
N VAL A 102 7.37 15.16 10.40
CA VAL A 102 6.84 15.32 9.03
C VAL A 102 5.40 14.81 8.97
N SER A 103 4.51 15.54 8.28
CA SER A 103 3.12 15.11 8.14
C SER A 103 2.97 14.00 7.08
N ARG A 104 1.95 13.14 7.24
CA ARG A 104 1.58 12.11 6.26
C ARG A 104 1.40 12.69 4.85
N ASN A 105 0.73 13.84 4.74
CA ASN A 105 0.52 14.50 3.45
C ASN A 105 1.83 14.96 2.78
N THR A 106 2.82 15.34 3.58
CA THR A 106 4.15 15.68 3.07
C THR A 106 4.86 14.45 2.52
N VAL A 107 4.85 13.33 3.26
CA VAL A 107 5.39 12.04 2.79
C VAL A 107 4.70 11.60 1.49
N HIS A 108 3.37 11.69 1.43
CA HIS A 108 2.60 11.37 0.22
C HIS A 108 3.04 12.21 -0.98
N ARG A 109 3.16 13.56 -0.82
CA ARG A 109 3.58 14.45 -1.91
C ARG A 109 5.00 14.18 -2.38
N ILE A 110 5.91 13.80 -1.49
CA ILE A 110 7.29 13.42 -1.85
C ILE A 110 7.26 12.16 -2.71
N LEU A 111 6.53 11.12 -2.29
CA LEU A 111 6.43 9.87 -3.03
C LEU A 111 5.69 10.02 -4.36
N ASP A 112 4.65 10.85 -4.42
CA ASP A 112 3.91 11.16 -5.66
C ASP A 112 4.79 11.87 -6.68
N ARG A 113 5.52 12.92 -6.26
CA ARG A 113 6.48 13.62 -7.12
C ARG A 113 7.61 12.72 -7.63
N GLY A 114 8.03 11.76 -6.82
CA GLY A 114 9.04 10.76 -7.18
C GLY A 114 8.50 9.61 -8.05
N GLY A 115 7.21 9.57 -8.38
CA GLY A 115 6.60 8.50 -9.18
C GLY A 115 6.45 7.16 -8.45
N PHE A 116 6.59 7.15 -7.12
CA PHE A 116 6.50 5.91 -6.32
C PHE A 116 5.07 5.49 -5.98
N LEU A 117 4.05 6.29 -6.34
CA LEU A 117 2.65 6.00 -6.07
C LEU A 117 1.93 5.56 -7.35
N LYS A 118 1.35 4.36 -7.31
CA LYS A 118 0.46 3.90 -8.39
C LYS A 118 -0.91 4.56 -8.23
N LYS A 119 -1.43 5.19 -9.29
CA LYS A 119 -2.81 5.69 -9.31
C LYS A 119 -3.76 4.49 -9.19
N ARG A 120 -4.47 4.38 -8.09
CA ARG A 120 -5.51 3.36 -7.91
C ARG A 120 -6.82 3.90 -8.45
N HIS A 121 -7.46 3.18 -9.37
CA HIS A 121 -8.86 3.44 -9.69
C HIS A 121 -9.72 3.11 -8.48
N LYS A 122 -10.56 4.04 -8.07
CA LYS A 122 -11.53 3.81 -6.99
C LYS A 122 -12.56 2.80 -7.49
N ARG A 123 -12.44 1.54 -7.05
CA ARG A 123 -13.52 0.57 -7.21
C ARG A 123 -14.52 0.81 -6.08
N LYS A 124 -15.73 1.23 -6.42
CA LYS A 124 -16.86 1.23 -5.48
C LYS A 124 -17.38 -0.19 -5.37
N TRP A 125 -16.98 -0.92 -4.34
CA TRP A 125 -17.60 -2.16 -3.96
C TRP A 125 -18.47 -1.89 -2.74
N ILE A 126 -19.77 -2.11 -2.87
CA ILE A 126 -20.72 -2.11 -1.77
C ILE A 126 -20.83 -3.58 -1.34
N HIS A 127 -20.22 -3.92 -0.20
CA HIS A 127 -20.40 -5.23 0.41
C HIS A 127 -21.50 -5.11 1.46
N PRO A 128 -22.49 -6.03 1.47
CA PRO A 128 -23.43 -6.11 2.59
C PRO A 128 -22.64 -6.39 3.87
N LEU A 129 -22.97 -5.64 4.93
CA LEU A 129 -22.42 -5.88 6.27
C LEU A 129 -22.82 -7.29 6.72
N VAL A 130 -21.85 -8.20 6.81
CA VAL A 130 -22.02 -9.50 7.42
C VAL A 130 -21.39 -9.42 8.80
N GLU A 131 -22.18 -9.62 9.85
CA GLU A 131 -21.64 -9.72 11.21
C GLU A 131 -20.61 -10.84 11.28
N ARG A 132 -19.40 -10.49 11.68
CA ARG A 132 -18.29 -11.41 11.94
C ARG A 132 -18.07 -11.45 13.44
N PRO A 133 -17.67 -12.61 14.00
CA PRO A 133 -17.18 -12.62 15.37
C PRO A 133 -16.02 -11.63 15.49
N TYR A 134 -16.12 -10.68 16.41
CA TYR A 134 -15.08 -9.70 16.66
C TYR A 134 -14.20 -10.18 17.82
N PRO A 135 -12.95 -10.57 17.57
CA PRO A 135 -12.05 -11.01 18.63
C PRO A 135 -11.69 -9.81 19.51
N LEU A 136 -11.85 -9.95 20.82
CA LEU A 136 -11.60 -8.89 21.80
C LEU A 136 -10.12 -8.87 22.25
N LYS A 137 -9.45 -10.02 22.26
CA LYS A 137 -8.06 -10.19 22.66
C LYS A 137 -7.32 -11.17 21.77
N SER A 138 -6.00 -11.17 21.90
CA SER A 138 -5.13 -12.11 21.20
C SER A 138 -5.47 -13.55 21.56
N GLY A 139 -5.59 -14.41 20.54
CA GLY A 139 -5.95 -15.83 20.66
C GLY A 139 -7.44 -16.14 20.68
N ASP A 140 -8.34 -15.14 20.72
CA ASP A 140 -9.79 -15.39 20.69
C ASP A 140 -10.23 -16.07 19.39
N LEU A 141 -9.66 -15.68 18.24
CA LEU A 141 -9.91 -16.29 16.94
C LEU A 141 -8.64 -16.35 16.11
N VAL A 142 -8.20 -17.54 15.81
CA VAL A 142 -7.00 -17.80 14.99
C VAL A 142 -7.43 -18.46 13.69
N GLU A 143 -7.05 -17.90 12.56
CA GLU A 143 -7.30 -18.47 11.23
C GLU A 143 -6.13 -19.35 10.81
N VAL A 144 -6.40 -20.52 10.21
CA VAL A 144 -5.39 -21.44 9.67
C VAL A 144 -5.71 -21.78 8.22
N ASP A 145 -4.66 -21.96 7.42
CA ASP A 145 -4.77 -22.29 6.00
C ASP A 145 -3.47 -22.97 5.51
N THR A 146 -3.48 -23.48 4.27
CA THR A 146 -2.34 -24.18 3.68
C THR A 146 -2.02 -23.61 2.30
N ILE A 147 -0.80 -23.12 2.10
CA ILE A 147 -0.28 -22.71 0.78
C ILE A 147 0.28 -23.95 0.08
N HIS A 148 -0.22 -24.21 -1.12
CA HIS A 148 0.28 -25.26 -1.98
C HIS A 148 1.34 -24.73 -2.94
N ARG A 149 2.59 -25.19 -2.83
CA ARG A 149 3.67 -24.81 -3.71
C ARG A 149 4.06 -25.97 -4.63
N MET A 150 3.89 -25.76 -5.94
CA MET A 150 4.30 -26.74 -6.94
C MET A 150 5.82 -26.75 -7.08
N ILE A 151 6.44 -27.92 -6.94
CA ILE A 151 7.87 -28.14 -7.23
C ILE A 151 8.04 -28.66 -8.64
N THR A 152 7.26 -29.67 -8.98
CA THR A 152 7.15 -30.27 -10.32
C THR A 152 5.67 -30.57 -10.58
N LEU A 153 5.32 -31.01 -11.78
CA LEU A 153 3.95 -31.42 -12.11
C LEU A 153 3.36 -32.49 -11.15
N LYS A 154 4.23 -33.27 -10.49
CA LYS A 154 3.82 -34.37 -9.58
C LYS A 154 4.19 -34.14 -8.11
N LYS A 155 5.05 -33.17 -7.79
CA LYS A 155 5.53 -32.95 -6.42
C LYS A 155 5.15 -31.55 -5.94
N ARG A 156 4.56 -31.49 -4.73
CA ARG A 156 4.17 -30.24 -4.06
C ARG A 156 4.81 -30.17 -2.66
N LEU A 157 5.04 -28.95 -2.22
CA LEU A 157 5.27 -28.63 -0.81
C LEU A 157 4.05 -27.90 -0.26
N TYR A 158 3.87 -28.00 1.04
CA TYR A 158 2.74 -27.44 1.76
C TYR A 158 3.24 -26.55 2.86
N VAL A 159 2.87 -25.27 2.83
CA VAL A 159 3.21 -24.32 3.90
C VAL A 159 1.94 -24.07 4.69
N PHE A 160 1.85 -24.65 5.86
CA PHE A 160 0.78 -24.37 6.81
C PHE A 160 1.00 -22.98 7.40
N THR A 161 -0.03 -22.20 7.48
CA THR A 161 -0.03 -20.81 7.94
C THR A 161 -1.10 -20.59 9.00
N LEU A 162 -0.82 -19.65 9.90
CA LEU A 162 -1.69 -19.29 10.99
C LEU A 162 -1.60 -17.78 11.23
N ILE A 163 -2.73 -17.13 11.49
CA ILE A 163 -2.81 -15.75 11.91
C ILE A 163 -3.80 -15.54 13.04
N ASP A 164 -3.41 -14.84 14.08
CA ASP A 164 -4.35 -14.32 15.06
C ASP A 164 -5.09 -13.10 14.49
N THR A 165 -6.42 -13.12 14.54
CA THR A 165 -7.24 -12.09 13.93
C THR A 165 -7.27 -10.78 14.71
N HIS A 166 -6.87 -10.77 15.99
CA HIS A 166 -6.75 -9.57 16.81
C HIS A 166 -5.38 -8.89 16.65
N SER A 167 -4.31 -9.55 17.07
CA SER A 167 -2.97 -8.99 17.06
C SER A 167 -2.26 -9.03 15.72
N ARG A 168 -2.74 -9.84 14.76
CA ARG A 168 -2.04 -10.15 13.49
C ARG A 168 -0.76 -10.95 13.69
N TRP A 169 -0.54 -11.53 14.86
CA TRP A 169 0.55 -12.46 15.10
C TRP A 169 0.45 -13.67 14.19
N VAL A 170 1.57 -14.12 13.62
CA VAL A 170 1.58 -15.18 12.61
C VAL A 170 2.56 -16.27 12.93
N TYR A 171 2.22 -17.49 12.47
CA TYR A 171 3.12 -18.62 12.43
C TYR A 171 2.98 -19.34 11.08
N ALA A 172 4.07 -19.93 10.58
CA ALA A 172 4.07 -20.71 9.35
C ALA A 172 5.18 -21.74 9.36
N LYS A 173 4.92 -22.92 8.75
CA LYS A 173 5.90 -24.00 8.62
C LYS A 173 5.65 -24.82 7.36
N ALA A 174 6.72 -25.18 6.67
CA ALA A 174 6.68 -25.99 5.45
C ALA A 174 6.81 -27.48 5.76
N TYR A 175 6.07 -28.29 5.02
CA TYR A 175 6.04 -29.74 5.10
C TYR A 175 6.04 -30.38 3.70
N GLU A 176 6.55 -31.60 3.60
CA GLU A 176 6.50 -32.38 2.35
C GLU A 176 5.14 -33.04 2.11
N LYS A 177 4.37 -33.30 3.18
CA LYS A 177 3.09 -33.99 3.11
C LYS A 177 2.00 -33.17 3.80
N MET A 178 0.84 -33.11 3.17
CA MET A 178 -0.36 -32.53 3.72
C MET A 178 -1.25 -33.68 4.26
N SER A 179 -1.56 -33.62 5.53
CA SER A 179 -2.47 -34.57 6.20
C SER A 179 -3.08 -33.94 7.45
N SER A 180 -4.16 -34.49 7.96
CA SER A 180 -4.74 -34.03 9.23
C SER A 180 -3.76 -34.20 10.40
N ALA A 181 -2.90 -35.21 10.38
CA ALA A 181 -1.86 -35.42 11.39
C ALA A 181 -0.81 -34.27 11.33
N THR A 182 -0.41 -33.86 10.14
CA THR A 182 0.46 -32.69 9.94
C THR A 182 -0.21 -31.41 10.44
N GLY A 183 -1.51 -31.21 10.14
CA GLY A 183 -2.30 -30.07 10.63
C GLY A 183 -2.34 -29.99 12.15
N VAL A 184 -2.60 -31.13 12.84
CA VAL A 184 -2.58 -31.19 14.32
C VAL A 184 -1.18 -30.89 14.89
N SER A 185 -0.12 -31.45 14.29
CA SER A 185 1.25 -31.18 14.70
C SER A 185 1.59 -29.70 14.55
N PHE A 186 1.21 -29.10 13.43
CA PHE A 186 1.40 -27.67 13.17
C PHE A 186 0.66 -26.79 14.20
N ALA A 187 -0.64 -27.09 14.44
CA ALA A 187 -1.46 -26.28 15.36
C ALA A 187 -0.90 -26.35 16.81
N ARG A 188 -0.48 -27.53 17.28
CA ARG A 188 0.13 -27.70 18.61
C ARG A 188 1.48 -26.99 18.72
N GLU A 189 2.30 -27.05 17.68
CA GLU A 189 3.59 -26.34 17.66
C GLU A 189 3.38 -24.83 17.66
N ALA A 190 2.44 -24.32 16.86
CA ALA A 190 2.06 -22.93 16.82
C ALA A 190 1.56 -22.43 18.18
N GLU A 191 0.69 -23.18 18.86
CA GLU A 191 0.18 -22.82 20.19
C GLU A 191 1.29 -22.81 21.25
N ARG A 192 2.26 -23.74 21.16
CA ARG A 192 3.43 -23.77 22.07
C ARG A 192 4.36 -22.58 21.90
N ILE A 193 4.50 -22.07 20.68
CA ILE A 193 5.40 -20.94 20.34
C ILE A 193 4.69 -19.60 20.57
N SER A 194 3.36 -19.59 20.45
CA SER A 194 2.53 -18.41 20.62
C SER A 194 2.65 -17.83 22.04
N PRO A 195 2.68 -16.50 22.18
CA PRO A 195 2.66 -15.84 23.50
C PRO A 195 1.27 -15.87 24.17
N PHE A 196 0.26 -16.47 23.54
CA PHE A 196 -1.12 -16.60 24.04
C PHE A 196 -1.71 -17.97 23.69
N LYS A 197 -2.77 -18.37 24.41
CA LYS A 197 -3.52 -19.60 24.13
C LYS A 197 -4.58 -19.36 23.06
N PHE A 198 -4.86 -20.39 22.27
CA PHE A 198 -5.89 -20.33 21.24
C PHE A 198 -7.25 -20.72 21.82
N SER A 199 -8.20 -19.79 21.86
CA SER A 199 -9.59 -20.07 22.28
C SER A 199 -10.36 -20.78 21.17
N MET A 200 -10.18 -20.31 19.91
CA MET A 200 -10.86 -20.86 18.76
C MET A 200 -9.95 -20.84 17.53
N ILE A 201 -9.90 -21.98 16.82
CA ILE A 201 -9.25 -22.10 15.52
C ILE A 201 -10.32 -22.12 14.42
N GLN A 202 -10.16 -21.32 13.40
CA GLN A 202 -10.98 -21.30 12.19
C GLN A 202 -10.19 -21.81 11.00
N SER A 203 -10.77 -22.75 10.24
CA SER A 203 -10.21 -23.24 8.99
C SER A 203 -11.25 -23.25 7.87
N ASP A 204 -10.80 -23.44 6.65
CA ASP A 204 -11.65 -23.88 5.56
C ASP A 204 -12.01 -25.38 5.69
N HIS A 205 -12.66 -25.93 4.63
CA HIS A 205 -13.04 -27.34 4.56
C HIS A 205 -11.94 -28.23 3.93
N GLY A 206 -10.68 -27.82 4.01
CA GLY A 206 -9.56 -28.62 3.49
C GLY A 206 -9.44 -29.99 4.17
N PRO A 207 -8.98 -31.04 3.47
CA PRO A 207 -8.85 -32.39 4.03
C PRO A 207 -7.89 -32.45 5.22
N GLU A 208 -6.93 -31.54 5.32
CA GLU A 208 -6.00 -31.40 6.45
C GLU A 208 -6.68 -30.91 7.73
N PHE A 209 -7.83 -30.22 7.61
CA PHE A 209 -8.64 -29.69 8.70
C PHE A 209 -9.92 -30.52 8.93
N SER A 210 -9.88 -31.79 8.56
CA SER A 210 -11.00 -32.74 8.71
C SER A 210 -11.47 -32.90 10.17
N ASN A 211 -12.58 -33.65 10.39
CA ASN A 211 -13.06 -33.97 11.72
C ASN A 211 -12.00 -34.64 12.61
N TRP A 212 -11.06 -35.38 12.03
CA TRP A 212 -9.94 -35.96 12.75
C TRP A 212 -9.01 -34.90 13.34
N PHE A 213 -8.76 -33.81 12.63
CA PHE A 213 -8.04 -32.61 13.12
C PHE A 213 -8.82 -31.97 14.28
N VAL A 214 -10.12 -31.70 14.07
CA VAL A 214 -10.99 -31.04 15.07
C VAL A 214 -11.02 -31.77 16.41
N GLN A 215 -11.06 -33.13 16.40
CA GLN A 215 -11.08 -33.92 17.60
C GLN A 215 -9.77 -33.95 18.40
N ARG A 216 -8.64 -33.51 17.80
CA ARG A 216 -7.29 -33.62 18.39
C ARG A 216 -6.63 -32.30 18.74
N ILE A 217 -7.20 -31.19 18.33
CA ILE A 217 -6.81 -29.88 18.84
C ILE A 217 -7.46 -29.62 20.19
N GLN A 218 -6.85 -28.79 21.03
CA GLN A 218 -7.39 -28.44 22.34
C GLN A 218 -8.38 -27.27 22.28
N SER A 219 -8.20 -26.40 21.29
CA SER A 219 -9.02 -25.21 21.09
C SER A 219 -10.36 -25.58 20.47
N LYS A 220 -11.40 -24.73 20.68
CA LYS A 220 -12.64 -24.82 19.93
C LYS A 220 -12.35 -24.67 18.43
N HIS A 221 -13.16 -25.29 17.58
CA HIS A 221 -13.01 -25.20 16.14
C HIS A 221 -14.28 -24.70 15.47
N ARG A 222 -14.11 -23.91 14.41
CA ARG A 222 -15.19 -23.56 13.48
C ARG A 222 -14.71 -23.68 12.04
N PHE A 223 -15.59 -24.12 11.16
CA PHE A 223 -15.37 -24.04 9.73
C PHE A 223 -15.86 -22.69 9.18
N THR A 224 -15.18 -22.18 8.15
CA THR A 224 -15.68 -21.04 7.36
C THR A 224 -17.01 -21.39 6.71
N ARG A 225 -17.87 -20.40 6.54
CA ARG A 225 -19.15 -20.59 5.84
C ARG A 225 -18.89 -20.78 4.35
N LEU A 226 -19.55 -21.79 3.77
CA LEU A 226 -19.46 -22.07 2.33
C LEU A 226 -19.90 -20.85 1.52
N GLY A 227 -19.10 -20.48 0.50
CA GLY A 227 -19.39 -19.34 -0.36
C GLY A 227 -19.22 -17.96 0.29
N LYS A 228 -18.54 -17.88 1.43
CA LYS A 228 -18.21 -16.62 2.11
C LYS A 228 -16.69 -16.43 2.22
N PRO A 229 -15.99 -15.99 1.14
CA PRO A 229 -14.54 -15.80 1.13
C PRO A 229 -14.04 -14.86 2.23
N ASN A 230 -14.90 -13.92 2.61
CA ASN A 230 -14.58 -12.97 3.66
C ASN A 230 -14.32 -13.57 5.04
N ASP A 231 -14.72 -14.83 5.30
CA ASP A 231 -14.49 -15.46 6.60
C ASP A 231 -12.99 -15.72 6.84
N ASN A 232 -12.20 -16.01 5.79
CA ASN A 232 -10.74 -16.24 5.86
C ASN A 232 -9.88 -15.08 5.33
N ALA A 233 -10.42 -13.87 5.29
CA ALA A 233 -9.75 -12.75 4.64
C ALA A 233 -8.40 -12.35 5.28
N HIS A 234 -8.18 -12.62 6.56
CA HIS A 234 -6.93 -12.28 7.24
C HIS A 234 -5.81 -13.24 6.85
N ILE A 235 -6.10 -14.54 6.90
CA ILE A 235 -5.11 -15.55 6.50
C ILE A 235 -4.80 -15.48 5.00
N GLU A 236 -5.80 -15.27 4.13
CA GLU A 236 -5.59 -15.07 2.70
C GLU A 236 -4.67 -13.88 2.42
N ARG A 237 -4.87 -12.77 3.16
CA ARG A 237 -4.01 -11.59 3.05
C ARG A 237 -2.61 -11.86 3.53
N PHE A 238 -2.45 -12.61 4.62
CA PHE A 238 -1.16 -13.04 5.13
C PHE A 238 -0.45 -13.96 4.13
N ASN A 239 -1.14 -14.98 3.61
CA ASN A 239 -0.62 -15.92 2.63
C ASN A 239 -0.06 -15.20 1.40
N ARG A 240 -0.79 -14.23 0.85
CA ARG A 240 -0.30 -13.41 -0.26
C ARG A 240 0.96 -12.63 0.13
N THR A 241 0.97 -12.02 1.29
CA THR A 241 2.12 -11.25 1.78
C THR A 241 3.34 -12.17 1.99
N LEU A 242 3.14 -13.36 2.57
CA LEU A 242 4.17 -14.36 2.78
C LEU A 242 4.77 -14.86 1.46
N GLN A 243 3.93 -15.10 0.45
CA GLN A 243 4.38 -15.45 -0.89
C GLN A 243 5.22 -14.33 -1.50
N GLU A 244 4.69 -13.12 -1.60
CA GLU A 244 5.34 -11.98 -2.24
C GLU A 244 6.64 -11.53 -1.53
N GLU A 245 6.68 -11.56 -0.21
CA GLU A 245 7.80 -11.03 0.58
C GLU A 245 8.86 -12.09 0.93
N CYS A 246 8.52 -13.40 0.88
CA CYS A 246 9.42 -14.47 1.32
C CYS A 246 9.47 -15.64 0.34
N LEU A 247 8.35 -16.34 0.12
CA LEU A 247 8.37 -17.66 -0.53
C LEU A 247 8.80 -17.62 -2.00
N ASP A 248 8.36 -16.61 -2.78
CA ASP A 248 8.60 -16.55 -4.22
C ASP A 248 10.09 -16.43 -4.58
N HIS A 249 10.92 -16.07 -3.61
CA HIS A 249 12.36 -15.89 -3.78
C HIS A 249 13.18 -17.09 -3.26
N LEU A 250 12.53 -18.17 -2.82
CA LEU A 250 13.18 -19.31 -2.19
C LEU A 250 13.20 -20.54 -3.09
N PRO A 251 14.24 -21.39 -2.99
CA PRO A 251 14.27 -22.68 -3.64
C PRO A 251 13.21 -23.64 -3.06
N ASN A 252 12.92 -24.69 -3.80
CA ASN A 252 11.88 -25.67 -3.43
C ASN A 252 12.44 -26.75 -2.47
N ASN A 253 13.02 -26.33 -1.35
CA ASN A 253 13.58 -27.20 -0.31
C ASN A 253 12.94 -26.87 1.04
N VAL A 254 12.34 -27.87 1.70
CA VAL A 254 11.61 -27.69 2.99
C VAL A 254 12.51 -27.10 4.07
N ASN A 255 13.76 -27.53 4.18
CA ASN A 255 14.67 -27.06 5.22
C ASN A 255 15.05 -25.59 4.98
N GLU A 256 15.37 -25.21 3.75
CA GLU A 256 15.70 -23.84 3.40
C GLU A 256 14.49 -22.92 3.56
N ILE A 257 13.29 -23.38 3.15
CA ILE A 257 12.05 -22.65 3.37
C ILE A 257 11.82 -22.44 4.87
N ASN A 258 11.96 -23.46 5.71
CA ASN A 258 11.77 -23.34 7.15
C ASN A 258 12.80 -22.41 7.80
N CYS A 259 14.04 -22.42 7.38
CA CYS A 259 15.06 -21.46 7.85
C CYS A 259 14.69 -20.02 7.47
N ALA A 260 14.23 -19.80 6.25
CA ALA A 260 13.79 -18.48 5.80
C ALA A 260 12.50 -18.03 6.52
N LEU A 261 11.53 -18.94 6.67
CA LEU A 261 10.30 -18.68 7.43
C LEU A 261 10.59 -18.24 8.86
N LYS A 262 11.51 -18.90 9.56
CA LYS A 262 11.89 -18.53 10.94
C LYS A 262 12.36 -17.07 11.03
N ARG A 263 13.19 -16.63 10.09
CA ARG A 263 13.67 -15.23 10.02
C ARG A 263 12.56 -14.26 9.63
N TYR A 264 11.76 -14.62 8.62
CA TYR A 264 10.66 -13.79 8.15
C TYR A 264 9.56 -13.59 9.19
N LEU A 265 9.16 -14.67 9.89
CA LEU A 265 8.15 -14.62 10.95
C LEU A 265 8.59 -13.76 12.14
N ARG A 266 9.89 -13.82 12.51
CA ARG A 266 10.43 -12.90 13.49
C ARG A 266 10.25 -11.46 13.03
N TYR A 267 10.75 -11.11 11.84
CA TYR A 267 10.57 -9.77 11.27
C TYR A 267 9.09 -9.35 11.23
N TYR A 268 8.21 -10.25 10.76
CA TYR A 268 6.78 -9.97 10.64
C TYR A 268 6.14 -9.65 11.98
N ASN A 269 6.45 -10.40 13.02
CA ASN A 269 5.83 -10.26 14.34
C ASN A 269 6.43 -9.10 15.15
N THR A 270 7.75 -8.81 15.03
CA THR A 270 8.44 -7.85 15.90
C THR A 270 8.75 -6.50 15.25
N GLU A 271 8.88 -6.45 13.91
CA GLU A 271 9.37 -5.24 13.22
C GLU A 271 8.37 -4.69 12.18
N ARG A 272 7.54 -5.56 11.59
CA ARG A 272 6.65 -5.19 10.51
C ARG A 272 5.43 -4.43 11.01
N ILE A 273 5.35 -3.13 10.69
CA ILE A 273 4.22 -2.28 11.07
C ILE A 273 2.97 -2.61 10.26
N HIS A 274 1.84 -2.77 10.94
CA HIS A 274 0.53 -3.01 10.38
C HIS A 274 -0.42 -1.84 10.66
N LEU A 275 -0.98 -1.25 9.62
CA LEU A 275 -1.88 -0.08 9.76
C LEU A 275 -3.15 -0.40 10.54
N ALA A 276 -3.69 -1.63 10.37
CA ALA A 276 -4.94 -2.02 11.03
C ALA A 276 -4.84 -2.08 12.56
N ILE A 277 -3.65 -2.31 13.09
CA ILE A 277 -3.38 -2.41 14.54
C ILE A 277 -2.45 -1.28 15.02
N ASN A 278 -2.08 -0.38 14.13
CA ASN A 278 -1.21 0.78 14.38
C ASN A 278 0.10 0.44 15.12
N GLY A 279 0.73 -0.68 14.75
CA GLY A 279 1.96 -1.16 15.37
C GLY A 279 2.41 -2.50 14.82
N THR A 280 3.26 -3.19 15.56
CA THR A 280 3.66 -4.57 15.27
C THR A 280 2.74 -5.56 15.98
N PRO A 281 2.61 -6.82 15.50
CA PRO A 281 1.86 -7.84 16.22
C PRO A 281 2.29 -8.03 17.68
N GLU A 282 3.58 -8.04 17.97
CA GLU A 282 4.12 -8.18 19.33
C GLU A 282 3.70 -7.01 20.24
N GLU A 283 3.74 -5.77 19.75
CA GLU A 283 3.27 -4.60 20.52
C GLU A 283 1.78 -4.75 20.92
N VAL A 284 0.94 -5.34 20.08
CA VAL A 284 -0.48 -5.57 20.39
C VAL A 284 -0.65 -6.71 21.40
N VAL A 285 0.09 -7.80 21.25
CA VAL A 285 0.08 -8.91 22.21
C VAL A 285 0.47 -8.45 23.61
N LEU A 286 1.49 -7.59 23.71
CA LEU A 286 1.95 -7.04 25.00
C LEU A 286 0.94 -6.07 25.66
N ARG A 287 0.00 -5.53 24.89
CA ARG A 287 -1.08 -4.64 25.39
C ARG A 287 -2.38 -5.38 25.72
N SER A 288 -2.51 -6.65 25.31
CA SER A 288 -3.72 -7.50 25.50
C SER A 288 -3.67 -8.24 26.81
#